data_294e922fb61407a33b69de7c5afb0cf8
#
_entry.id   294e922fb61407a33b69de7c5afb0cf8
#
_cell.length_a   1.000
_cell.length_b   1.000
_cell.length_c   1.000
_cell.angle_alpha   90.00
_cell.angle_beta   90.00
_cell.angle_gamma   90.00
#
_symmetry.space_group_name_H-M   'P 1'
#
loop_
_entity.id
_entity.type
_entity.pdbx_description
1 polymer ?
#
loop_
_entity_poly.entity_id
_entity_poly.type
_entity_poly.pdbx_seq_one_letter_code
_entity_poly.pdbx_strand_id
1 'polypeptide(L)'
;MAEKILVVDDELDMLMLLRMIIEDNTDHEVETTNNPSEALKMVRENDFDLVISDLKMPGMNGMELYDEIKEINPDLPLIVVTAYGSLETADEAMKKGVADFLTKPFRKDGILFTINRVLELARVKRENIELRKKLSA
;
A
#
# COMPACT_ATOMS: atom_id res chain seq x y z
N MET A 1 10.74 -13.53 -2.66
CA MET A 1 11.18 -12.62 -3.72
C MET A 1 11.01 -11.18 -3.27
N ALA A 2 11.93 -10.33 -3.67
CA ALA A 2 11.85 -8.92 -3.33
C ALA A 2 10.72 -8.23 -4.11
N GLU A 3 9.91 -7.49 -3.39
CA GLU A 3 8.81 -6.72 -3.95
C GLU A 3 9.15 -5.23 -3.86
N LYS A 4 8.48 -4.41 -4.67
CA LYS A 4 8.70 -2.97 -4.67
C LYS A 4 7.52 -2.25 -4.03
N ILE A 5 7.80 -1.48 -2.98
CA ILE A 5 6.78 -0.84 -2.15
C ILE A 5 6.93 0.68 -2.21
N LEU A 6 5.82 1.37 -2.44
CA LEU A 6 5.76 2.83 -2.37
C LEU A 6 5.09 3.25 -1.07
N VAL A 7 5.73 4.14 -0.32
CA VAL A 7 5.17 4.70 0.91
C VAL A 7 4.89 6.20 0.70
N VAL A 8 3.67 6.61 0.98
CA VAL A 8 3.20 7.98 0.80
C VAL A 8 2.72 8.53 2.15
N ASP A 9 3.35 9.58 2.63
CA ASP A 9 2.99 10.23 3.89
C ASP A 9 3.55 11.65 3.87
N ASP A 10 2.77 12.61 4.36
CA ASP A 10 3.22 14.00 4.44
C ASP A 10 4.25 14.25 5.55
N GLU A 11 4.40 13.30 6.48
CA GLU A 11 5.39 13.37 7.55
C GLU A 11 6.66 12.60 7.18
N LEU A 12 7.79 13.31 7.06
CA LEU A 12 9.07 12.70 6.71
C LEU A 12 9.51 11.63 7.72
N ASP A 13 9.25 11.85 9.01
CA ASP A 13 9.61 10.90 10.06
C ASP A 13 8.91 9.55 9.85
N MET A 14 7.66 9.57 9.41
CA MET A 14 6.90 8.35 9.11
C MET A 14 7.45 7.62 7.89
N LEU A 15 7.81 8.36 6.84
CA LEU A 15 8.44 7.78 5.67
C LEU A 15 9.73 7.07 6.03
N MET A 16 10.58 7.72 6.83
CA MET A 16 11.86 7.15 7.26
C MET A 16 11.67 5.93 8.15
N LEU A 17 10.69 5.98 9.07
CA LEU A 17 10.41 4.88 9.98
C LEU A 17 9.94 3.64 9.22
N LEU A 18 8.95 3.79 8.34
CA LEU A 18 8.43 2.68 7.55
C LEU A 18 9.49 2.09 6.63
N ARG A 19 10.26 2.96 5.98
CA ARG A 19 11.36 2.51 5.13
C ARG A 19 12.38 1.68 5.90
N MET A 20 12.81 2.17 7.07
CA MET A 20 13.77 1.47 7.91
C MET A 20 13.24 0.12 8.36
N ILE A 21 12.00 0.06 8.84
CA ILE A 21 11.39 -1.19 9.30
C ILE A 21 11.35 -2.22 8.17
N ILE A 22 10.92 -1.80 6.99
CA ILE A 22 10.77 -2.72 5.85
C ILE A 22 12.12 -3.16 5.33
N GLU A 23 13.04 -2.25 5.08
CA GLU A 23 14.35 -2.56 4.50
C GLU A 23 15.24 -3.36 5.45
N ASP A 24 15.16 -3.09 6.76
CA ASP A 24 15.97 -3.82 7.75
C ASP A 24 15.49 -5.24 8.00
N ASN A 25 14.24 -5.55 7.70
CA ASN A 25 13.62 -6.84 8.03
C ASN A 25 13.18 -7.66 6.82
N THR A 26 13.30 -7.13 5.62
CA THR A 26 12.91 -7.81 4.38
C THR A 26 13.90 -7.46 3.26
N ASP A 27 13.79 -8.17 2.14
CA ASP A 27 14.53 -7.85 0.93
C ASP A 27 13.76 -6.91 0.00
N HIS A 28 12.61 -6.41 0.44
CA HIS A 28 11.79 -5.51 -0.37
C HIS A 28 12.46 -4.16 -0.58
N GLU A 29 12.25 -3.58 -1.75
CA GLU A 29 12.70 -2.23 -2.07
C GLU A 29 11.61 -1.24 -1.69
N VAL A 30 11.99 -0.13 -1.06
CA VAL A 30 11.05 0.90 -0.63
C VAL A 30 11.39 2.23 -1.29
N GLU A 31 10.41 2.83 -1.95
CA GLU A 31 10.48 4.21 -2.40
C GLU A 31 9.47 5.03 -1.59
N THR A 32 9.79 6.27 -1.33
CA THR A 32 8.97 7.16 -0.49
C THR A 32 8.69 8.46 -1.20
N THR A 33 7.52 9.04 -0.93
CA THR A 33 7.19 10.39 -1.36
C THR A 33 6.27 11.05 -0.34
N ASN A 34 6.40 12.36 -0.18
CA ASN A 34 5.51 13.14 0.68
C ASN A 34 4.42 13.85 -0.11
N ASN A 35 4.30 13.56 -1.39
CA ASN A 35 3.38 14.26 -2.30
C ASN A 35 2.51 13.25 -3.05
N PRO A 36 1.16 13.29 -2.86
CA PRO A 36 0.26 12.37 -3.56
C PRO A 36 0.32 12.47 -5.09
N SER A 37 0.50 13.68 -5.63
CA SER A 37 0.62 13.86 -7.09
C SER A 37 1.86 13.19 -7.65
N GLU A 38 2.97 13.29 -6.91
CA GLU A 38 4.20 12.59 -7.27
C GLU A 38 4.02 11.07 -7.17
N ALA A 39 3.28 10.61 -6.15
CA ALA A 39 2.97 9.18 -6.00
C ALA A 39 2.25 8.64 -7.24
N LEU A 40 1.28 9.38 -7.76
CA LEU A 40 0.56 8.96 -8.98
C LEU A 40 1.50 8.87 -10.18
N LYS A 41 2.40 9.82 -10.33
CA LYS A 41 3.40 9.78 -11.39
C LYS A 41 4.31 8.57 -11.25
N MET A 42 4.76 8.27 -10.04
CA MET A 42 5.61 7.12 -9.77
C MET A 42 4.89 5.81 -10.09
N VAL A 43 3.62 5.68 -9.75
CA VAL A 43 2.81 4.50 -10.06
C VAL A 43 2.64 4.32 -11.58
N ARG A 44 2.50 5.40 -12.33
CA ARG A 44 2.41 5.34 -13.81
C ARG A 44 3.72 4.90 -14.45
N GLU A 45 4.84 5.30 -13.90
CA GLU A 45 6.16 5.09 -14.49
C GLU A 45 6.89 3.84 -14.00
N ASN A 46 6.43 3.23 -12.91
CA ASN A 46 7.09 2.09 -12.28
C ASN A 46 6.09 1.00 -11.90
N ASP A 47 6.57 -0.23 -11.84
CA ASP A 47 5.78 -1.37 -11.38
C ASP A 47 5.96 -1.56 -9.88
N PHE A 48 5.01 -1.05 -9.10
CA PHE A 48 4.98 -1.30 -7.66
C PHE A 48 4.11 -2.52 -7.36
N ASP A 49 4.44 -3.20 -6.27
CA ASP A 49 3.69 -4.37 -5.80
C ASP A 49 2.75 -4.02 -4.66
N LEU A 50 2.98 -2.89 -4.00
CA LEU A 50 2.19 -2.43 -2.86
C LEU A 50 2.37 -0.93 -2.68
N VAL A 51 1.29 -0.25 -2.29
CA VAL A 51 1.34 1.15 -1.86
C VAL A 51 0.87 1.22 -0.41
N ILE A 52 1.59 1.94 0.42
CA ILE A 52 1.20 2.26 1.80
C ILE A 52 1.00 3.76 1.86
N SER A 53 -0.19 4.23 2.21
CA SER A 53 -0.51 5.65 2.22
C SER A 53 -1.19 6.07 3.51
N ASP A 54 -0.77 7.22 4.04
CA ASP A 54 -1.51 7.87 5.11
C ASP A 54 -2.89 8.26 4.58
N LEU A 55 -3.89 8.13 5.42
CA LEU A 55 -5.26 8.49 5.07
C LEU A 55 -5.45 10.00 5.04
N LYS A 56 -4.81 10.72 5.94
CA LYS A 56 -4.93 12.18 6.05
C LYS A 56 -3.67 12.87 5.52
N MET A 57 -3.80 13.52 4.36
CA MET A 57 -2.71 14.28 3.75
C MET A 57 -3.26 15.59 3.20
N PRO A 58 -2.49 16.68 3.22
CA PRO A 58 -2.90 17.94 2.58
C PRO A 58 -3.11 17.76 1.08
N GLY A 59 -4.14 18.37 0.55
CA GLY A 59 -4.45 18.37 -0.87
C GLY A 59 -5.24 17.16 -1.32
N MET A 60 -4.66 15.98 -1.27
CA MET A 60 -5.31 14.73 -1.66
C MET A 60 -5.19 13.73 -0.51
N ASN A 61 -6.31 13.22 0.01
CA ASN A 61 -6.28 12.23 1.07
C ASN A 61 -6.00 10.82 0.52
N GLY A 62 -5.76 9.87 1.43
CA GLY A 62 -5.42 8.51 1.04
C GLY A 62 -6.50 7.80 0.23
N MET A 63 -7.77 8.12 0.45
CA MET A 63 -8.86 7.49 -0.32
C MET A 63 -8.96 8.06 -1.72
N GLU A 64 -8.74 9.35 -1.89
CA GLU A 64 -8.66 9.96 -3.22
C GLU A 64 -7.48 9.40 -4.00
N LEU A 65 -6.34 9.24 -3.33
CA LEU A 65 -5.16 8.60 -3.92
C LEU A 65 -5.46 7.17 -4.35
N TYR A 66 -6.14 6.40 -3.50
CA TYR A 66 -6.54 5.03 -3.82
C TYR A 66 -7.41 4.97 -5.07
N ASP A 67 -8.43 5.84 -5.17
CA ASP A 67 -9.32 5.87 -6.32
C ASP A 67 -8.55 6.15 -7.62
N GLU A 68 -7.59 7.06 -7.58
CA GLU A 68 -6.75 7.40 -8.72
C GLU A 68 -5.77 6.27 -9.09
N ILE A 69 -5.16 5.64 -8.09
CA ILE A 69 -4.26 4.50 -8.32
C ILE A 69 -5.03 3.35 -8.94
N LYS A 70 -6.25 3.10 -8.51
CA LYS A 70 -7.07 2.01 -9.02
C LYS A 70 -7.40 2.18 -10.50
N GLU A 71 -7.53 3.42 -10.97
CA GLU A 71 -7.71 3.69 -12.40
C GLU A 71 -6.46 3.40 -13.21
N ILE A 72 -5.27 3.63 -12.62
CA ILE A 72 -3.99 3.38 -13.29
C ILE A 72 -3.68 1.86 -13.29
N ASN A 73 -3.83 1.23 -12.14
CA ASN A 73 -3.52 -0.18 -11.96
C ASN A 73 -4.51 -0.80 -10.96
N PRO A 74 -5.60 -1.42 -11.46
CA PRO A 74 -6.64 -2.01 -10.60
C PRO A 74 -6.15 -3.11 -9.67
N ASP A 75 -5.03 -3.75 -10.00
CA ASP A 75 -4.49 -4.89 -9.24
C ASP A 75 -3.47 -4.49 -8.18
N LEU A 76 -3.09 -3.21 -8.13
CA LEU A 76 -2.10 -2.73 -7.16
C LEU A 76 -2.78 -2.58 -5.79
N PRO A 77 -2.39 -3.39 -4.79
CA PRO A 77 -2.98 -3.28 -3.46
C PRO A 77 -2.48 -2.03 -2.74
N LEU A 78 -3.35 -1.47 -1.90
CA LEU A 78 -3.02 -0.31 -1.08
C LEU A 78 -3.39 -0.58 0.38
N ILE A 79 -2.47 -0.27 1.28
CA ILE A 79 -2.68 -0.27 2.72
C ILE A 79 -2.83 1.18 3.17
N VAL A 80 -3.90 1.51 3.88
CA VAL A 80 -4.07 2.85 4.46
C VAL A 80 -3.53 2.87 5.88
N VAL A 81 -2.96 4.01 6.26
CA VAL A 81 -2.48 4.25 7.61
C VAL A 81 -3.40 5.26 8.28
N THR A 82 -3.94 4.91 9.42
CA THR A 82 -4.89 5.75 10.15
C THR A 82 -4.38 6.11 11.53
N ALA A 83 -4.82 7.26 12.05
CA ALA A 83 -4.54 7.64 13.42
C ALA A 83 -5.37 6.79 14.40
N TYR A 84 -4.89 6.68 15.63
CA TYR A 84 -5.61 6.00 16.69
C TYR A 84 -7.02 6.59 16.88
N GLY A 85 -8.02 5.73 16.96
CA GLY A 85 -9.41 6.16 17.10
C GLY A 85 -10.20 6.35 15.81
N SER A 86 -9.58 6.18 14.63
CA SER A 86 -10.22 6.36 13.33
C SER A 86 -10.74 5.04 12.73
N LEU A 87 -11.32 4.17 13.56
CA LEU A 87 -11.80 2.85 13.11
C LEU A 87 -12.93 2.94 12.08
N GLU A 88 -13.82 3.91 12.21
CA GLU A 88 -14.89 4.11 11.22
C GLU A 88 -14.35 4.42 9.83
N THR A 89 -13.32 5.24 9.78
CA THR A 89 -12.67 5.60 8.52
C THR A 89 -11.92 4.40 7.91
N ALA A 90 -11.32 3.57 8.76
CA ALA A 90 -10.69 2.32 8.32
C ALA A 90 -11.73 1.36 7.73
N ASP A 91 -12.89 1.21 8.39
CA ASP A 91 -13.99 0.37 7.88
C ASP A 91 -14.49 0.87 6.52
N GLU A 92 -14.64 2.17 6.34
CA GLU A 92 -15.04 2.76 5.07
C GLU A 92 -14.02 2.46 3.97
N ALA A 93 -12.74 2.55 4.30
CA ALA A 93 -11.66 2.22 3.37
C ALA A 93 -11.71 0.75 2.95
N MET A 94 -11.92 -0.16 3.91
CA MET A 94 -12.03 -1.58 3.62
C MET A 94 -13.22 -1.88 2.71
N LYS A 95 -14.36 -1.22 2.93
CA LYS A 95 -15.54 -1.37 2.07
C LYS A 95 -15.29 -0.90 0.64
N LYS A 96 -14.43 0.09 0.46
CA LYS A 96 -14.05 0.56 -0.87
C LYS A 96 -13.07 -0.36 -1.59
N GLY A 97 -12.41 -1.25 -0.86
CA GLY A 97 -11.56 -2.27 -1.46
C GLY A 97 -10.07 -2.12 -1.19
N VAL A 98 -9.65 -1.26 -0.25
CA VAL A 98 -8.24 -1.24 0.15
C VAL A 98 -7.86 -2.59 0.75
N ALA A 99 -6.60 -2.98 0.60
CA ALA A 99 -6.17 -4.31 1.00
C ALA A 99 -6.17 -4.52 2.52
N ASP A 100 -5.78 -3.49 3.26
CA ASP A 100 -5.77 -3.52 4.72
C ASP A 100 -5.51 -2.11 5.27
N PHE A 101 -5.44 -2.00 6.58
CA PHE A 101 -5.09 -0.76 7.24
C PHE A 101 -4.10 -1.00 8.37
N LEU A 102 -3.34 0.04 8.72
CA LEU A 102 -2.43 0.07 9.85
C LEU A 102 -2.81 1.25 10.74
N THR A 103 -2.76 1.07 12.05
CA THR A 103 -3.06 2.13 13.00
C THR A 103 -1.79 2.68 13.64
N LYS A 104 -1.74 3.99 13.82
CA LYS A 104 -0.68 4.64 14.61
C LYS A 104 -1.05 4.58 16.09
N PRO A 105 -0.12 4.33 17.01
CA PRO A 105 1.30 4.06 16.81
C PRO A 105 1.56 2.66 16.27
N PHE A 106 2.62 2.52 15.45
CA PHE A 106 2.96 1.26 14.81
C PHE A 106 3.72 0.32 15.76
N ARG A 107 3.52 -0.98 15.53
CA ARG A 107 4.41 -2.02 16.03
C ARG A 107 5.09 -2.65 14.84
N LYS A 108 6.39 -2.86 14.93
CA LYS A 108 7.19 -3.48 13.87
C LYS A 108 6.58 -4.78 13.37
N ASP A 109 6.23 -5.67 14.29
CA ASP A 109 5.67 -6.98 13.95
C ASP A 109 4.34 -6.87 13.20
N GLY A 110 3.49 -5.92 13.62
CA GLY A 110 2.21 -5.68 12.97
C GLY A 110 2.36 -5.15 11.56
N ILE A 111 3.30 -4.25 11.34
CA ILE A 111 3.60 -3.70 10.01
C ILE A 111 4.07 -4.82 9.09
N LEU A 112 5.05 -5.59 9.51
CA LEU A 112 5.63 -6.66 8.70
C LEU A 112 4.61 -7.76 8.40
N PHE A 113 3.81 -8.14 9.39
CA PHE A 113 2.75 -9.13 9.21
C PHE A 113 1.74 -8.67 8.15
N THR A 114 1.26 -7.44 8.27
CA THR A 114 0.27 -6.89 7.35
C THR A 114 0.81 -6.80 5.92
N ILE A 115 2.02 -6.30 5.75
CA ILE A 115 2.66 -6.19 4.45
C ILE A 115 2.81 -7.56 3.79
N ASN A 116 3.34 -8.53 4.52
CA ASN A 116 3.55 -9.88 3.99
C ASN A 116 2.24 -10.55 3.61
N ARG A 117 1.20 -10.38 4.42
CA ARG A 117 -0.12 -10.94 4.12
C ARG A 117 -0.71 -10.34 2.84
N VAL A 118 -0.65 -9.02 2.70
CA VAL A 118 -1.18 -8.33 1.52
C VAL A 118 -0.43 -8.74 0.26
N LEU A 119 0.89 -8.79 0.32
CA LEU A 119 1.71 -9.20 -0.82
C LEU A 119 1.45 -10.65 -1.21
N GLU A 120 1.30 -11.54 -0.26
CA GLU A 120 1.00 -12.94 -0.52
C GLU A 120 -0.37 -13.12 -1.16
N LEU A 121 -1.39 -12.45 -0.64
CA LEU A 121 -2.74 -12.50 -1.22
C LEU A 121 -2.76 -11.97 -2.66
N ALA A 122 -2.03 -10.92 -2.94
CA ALA A 122 -1.92 -10.37 -4.29
C ALA A 122 -1.23 -11.36 -5.23
N ARG A 123 -0.20 -12.06 -4.75
CA ARG A 123 0.51 -13.10 -5.52
C ARG A 123 -0.42 -14.27 -5.85
N VAL A 124 -1.16 -14.77 -4.87
CA VAL A 124 -2.12 -15.88 -5.05
C VAL A 124 -3.19 -15.49 -6.04
N LYS A 125 -3.71 -14.28 -5.96
CA LYS A 125 -4.72 -13.79 -6.90
C LYS A 125 -4.18 -13.75 -8.33
N ARG A 126 -2.95 -13.31 -8.54
CA ARG A 126 -2.31 -13.31 -9.87
C ARG A 126 -2.14 -14.72 -10.41
N GLU A 127 -1.69 -15.64 -9.59
CA GLU A 127 -1.52 -17.05 -9.98
C GLU A 127 -2.85 -17.67 -10.40
N ASN A 128 -3.93 -17.40 -9.66
CA ASN A 128 -5.26 -17.90 -10.00
C ASN A 128 -5.76 -17.37 -11.34
N ILE A 129 -5.52 -16.10 -11.62
CA ILE A 129 -5.89 -15.51 -12.92
C ILE A 129 -5.13 -16.18 -14.06
N GLU A 130 -3.83 -16.40 -13.90
CA GLU A 130 -3.01 -17.07 -14.89
C GLU A 130 -3.45 -18.51 -15.14
N LEU A 131 -3.76 -19.26 -14.08
CA LEU A 131 -4.26 -20.62 -14.18
C LEU A 131 -5.60 -20.69 -14.92
N ARG A 132 -6.51 -19.77 -14.62
CA ARG A 132 -7.80 -19.69 -15.31
C ARG A 132 -7.63 -19.41 -16.81
N LYS A 133 -6.71 -18.53 -17.16
CA LYS A 133 -6.38 -18.24 -18.56
C LYS A 133 -5.86 -19.47 -19.28
N LYS A 134 -5.00 -20.26 -18.63
CA LYS A 134 -4.48 -21.50 -19.20
C LYS A 134 -5.56 -22.55 -19.40
N LEU A 135 -6.52 -22.64 -18.45
CA LEU A 135 -7.60 -23.62 -18.51
C LEU A 135 -8.67 -23.26 -19.52
N SER A 136 -8.83 -21.99 -19.87
CA SER A 136 -9.84 -21.52 -20.81
C SER A 136 -9.33 -21.36 -22.25
N ALA A 137 -8.09 -21.67 -22.48
CA ALA A 137 -7.47 -21.56 -23.82
C ALA A 137 -7.79 -22.76 -24.72
#